data_d45ea7b4f4b2b7748edbb9e3e33501d2
#
_entry.id   d45ea7b4f4b2b7748edbb9e3e33501d2
#
_cell.length_a   1.000
_cell.length_b   1.000
_cell.length_c   1.000
_cell.angle_alpha   90.00
_cell.angle_beta   90.00
_cell.angle_gamma   90.00
#
_symmetry.space_group_name_H-M   'P 1'
#
loop_
_entity.id
_entity.type
_entity.pdbx_description
1 polymer ?
#
loop_
_entity_poly.entity_id
_entity_poly.type
_entity_poly.pdbx_seq_one_letter_code
_entity_poly.pdbx_strand_id
1 'polypeptide(L)'
;MEHQFTQYLKWENKKILDSHFNRRQFKNHKISVEGKVDLQVSAAKTFKGDAELHNPEDLLLSSLASCHMMGYLYCCERENIEVIKYEDHPIAFLNVNNNGSGRITKVILNPKVLISDSSKSVLAKELHKKAKELCFIANSCNFEIEHQIEIFVEELK
;
A
#
# COMPACT_ATOMS: atom_id res chain seq x y z
N MET A 1 15.38 19.85 1.30
CA MET A 1 16.23 18.65 1.48
C MET A 1 15.74 17.59 0.50
N GLU A 2 16.64 17.03 -0.31
CA GLU A 2 16.32 16.00 -1.30
C GLU A 2 16.79 14.63 -0.80
N HIS A 3 15.97 13.60 -1.02
CA HIS A 3 16.28 12.22 -0.67
C HIS A 3 16.13 11.34 -1.91
N GLN A 4 17.09 10.45 -2.14
CA GLN A 4 17.10 9.54 -3.28
C GLN A 4 16.82 8.09 -2.81
N PHE A 5 15.96 7.38 -3.55
CA PHE A 5 15.68 5.98 -3.35
C PHE A 5 16.02 5.22 -4.64
N THR A 6 16.67 4.07 -4.52
CA THR A 6 17.11 3.27 -5.65
C THR A 6 16.70 1.82 -5.49
N GLN A 7 16.45 1.15 -6.60
CA GLN A 7 16.19 -0.29 -6.65
C GLN A 7 16.69 -0.87 -7.97
N TYR A 8 16.85 -2.18 -8.03
CA TYR A 8 17.23 -2.92 -9.22
C TYR A 8 16.09 -3.86 -9.60
N LEU A 9 15.60 -3.75 -10.85
CA LEU A 9 14.58 -4.64 -11.40
C LEU A 9 15.23 -5.54 -12.45
N LYS A 10 15.02 -6.87 -12.31
CA LYS A 10 15.53 -7.88 -13.22
C LYS A 10 14.41 -8.78 -13.73
N TRP A 11 14.27 -8.87 -15.05
CA TRP A 11 13.46 -9.84 -15.75
C TRP A 11 14.34 -10.65 -16.72
N GLU A 12 14.10 -11.95 -16.80
CA GLU A 12 14.79 -12.85 -17.72
C GLU A 12 13.75 -13.68 -18.49
N ASN A 13 13.99 -13.87 -19.78
CA ASN A 13 13.10 -14.68 -20.61
C ASN A 13 13.29 -16.17 -20.34
N LYS A 14 12.58 -16.68 -19.35
CA LYS A 14 12.63 -18.11 -18.95
C LYS A 14 12.12 -19.06 -20.03
N LYS A 15 11.35 -18.59 -21.01
CA LYS A 15 10.88 -19.41 -22.13
C LYS A 15 12.03 -20.00 -22.96
N ILE A 16 13.17 -19.30 -22.97
CA ILE A 16 14.37 -19.76 -23.71
C ILE A 16 15.21 -20.71 -22.83
N LEU A 17 15.09 -20.59 -21.51
CA LEU A 17 15.95 -21.26 -20.52
C LEU A 17 15.33 -22.53 -19.93
N ASP A 18 13.99 -22.71 -20.04
CA ASP A 18 13.27 -23.78 -19.37
C ASP A 18 12.27 -24.45 -20.32
N SER A 19 12.44 -25.75 -20.58
CA SER A 19 11.53 -26.56 -21.39
C SER A 19 10.13 -26.78 -20.76
N HIS A 20 10.00 -26.55 -19.46
CA HIS A 20 8.74 -26.68 -18.69
C HIS A 20 8.10 -25.31 -18.40
N PHE A 21 8.43 -24.30 -19.19
CA PHE A 21 7.97 -22.93 -19.01
C PHE A 21 6.44 -22.82 -18.94
N ASN A 22 5.93 -22.29 -17.84
CA ASN A 22 4.52 -21.91 -17.71
C ASN A 22 4.32 -20.46 -18.20
N ARG A 23 3.42 -20.29 -19.18
CA ARG A 23 3.13 -18.97 -19.77
C ARG A 23 2.71 -17.90 -18.75
N ARG A 24 2.12 -18.29 -17.62
CA ARG A 24 1.76 -17.39 -16.51
C ARG A 24 2.99 -16.77 -15.84
N GLN A 25 4.13 -17.45 -15.88
CA GLN A 25 5.39 -17.01 -15.30
C GLN A 25 6.19 -16.07 -16.22
N PHE A 26 5.70 -15.79 -17.43
CA PHE A 26 6.40 -14.93 -18.39
C PHE A 26 6.69 -13.53 -17.84
N LYS A 27 5.77 -12.99 -17.01
CA LYS A 27 5.88 -11.67 -16.41
C LYS A 27 6.58 -11.66 -15.04
N ASN A 28 6.99 -12.83 -14.55
CA ASN A 28 7.68 -12.92 -13.25
C ASN A 28 9.03 -12.23 -13.32
N HIS A 29 9.26 -11.34 -12.39
CA HIS A 29 10.49 -10.59 -12.26
C HIS A 29 10.83 -10.35 -10.80
N LYS A 30 12.04 -9.87 -10.56
CA LYS A 30 12.57 -9.61 -9.24
C LYS A 30 12.88 -8.14 -9.05
N ILE A 31 12.52 -7.61 -7.90
CA ILE A 31 12.91 -6.28 -7.44
C ILE A 31 13.82 -6.45 -6.23
N SER A 32 14.99 -5.84 -6.28
CA SER A 32 15.98 -5.86 -5.21
C SER A 32 16.29 -4.45 -4.73
N VAL A 33 16.37 -4.29 -3.42
CA VAL A 33 16.87 -3.08 -2.75
C VAL A 33 18.02 -3.52 -1.87
N GLU A 34 19.14 -2.79 -1.92
CA GLU A 34 20.33 -3.13 -1.15
C GLU A 34 20.00 -3.27 0.36
N GLY A 35 20.45 -4.37 0.95
CA GLY A 35 20.22 -4.66 2.37
C GLY A 35 18.81 -5.14 2.73
N LYS A 36 17.93 -5.40 1.74
CA LYS A 36 16.56 -5.88 1.96
C LYS A 36 16.29 -7.22 1.27
N VAL A 37 15.23 -7.89 1.71
CA VAL A 37 14.74 -9.12 1.06
C VAL A 37 14.25 -8.81 -0.35
N ASP A 38 14.62 -9.62 -1.31
CA ASP A 38 14.13 -9.53 -2.69
C ASP A 38 12.62 -9.74 -2.78
N LEU A 39 11.97 -8.94 -3.60
CA LEU A 39 10.54 -9.05 -3.87
C LEU A 39 10.31 -9.74 -5.21
N GLN A 40 9.52 -10.82 -5.21
CA GLN A 40 9.06 -11.50 -6.41
C GLN A 40 7.74 -10.88 -6.87
N VAL A 41 7.68 -10.51 -8.13
CA VAL A 41 6.57 -9.73 -8.70
C VAL A 41 6.14 -10.33 -10.04
N SER A 42 4.84 -10.24 -10.32
CA SER A 42 4.25 -10.58 -11.62
C SER A 42 3.20 -9.55 -11.99
N ALA A 43 2.41 -9.81 -13.03
CA ALA A 43 1.19 -9.07 -13.28
C ALA A 43 0.03 -9.66 -12.46
N ALA A 44 -1.03 -8.90 -12.25
CA ALA A 44 -2.26 -9.42 -11.67
C ALA A 44 -2.84 -10.58 -12.51
N LYS A 45 -3.58 -11.48 -11.86
CA LYS A 45 -4.22 -12.64 -12.52
C LYS A 45 -5.08 -12.22 -13.72
N THR A 46 -5.82 -11.13 -13.58
CA THR A 46 -6.64 -10.52 -14.66
C THR A 46 -5.81 -10.18 -15.90
N PHE A 47 -4.53 -9.86 -15.73
CA PHE A 47 -3.58 -9.56 -16.80
C PHE A 47 -2.68 -10.76 -17.13
N LYS A 48 -3.13 -11.98 -16.84
CA LYS A 48 -2.44 -13.26 -17.14
C LYS A 48 -1.07 -13.38 -16.46
N GLY A 49 -0.94 -12.81 -15.28
CA GLY A 49 0.21 -12.99 -14.40
C GLY A 49 0.07 -14.17 -13.45
N ASP A 50 1.09 -14.36 -12.64
CA ASP A 50 1.15 -15.35 -11.57
C ASP A 50 0.42 -14.80 -10.33
N ALA A 51 -0.68 -15.46 -9.95
CA ALA A 51 -1.52 -15.00 -8.85
C ALA A 51 -0.91 -15.24 -7.45
N GLU A 52 0.19 -15.99 -7.36
CA GLU A 52 0.90 -16.26 -6.10
C GLU A 52 1.93 -15.17 -5.78
N LEU A 53 2.21 -14.29 -6.74
CA LEU A 53 3.16 -13.19 -6.59
C LEU A 53 2.46 -11.84 -6.49
N HIS A 54 3.11 -10.90 -5.84
CA HIS A 54 2.64 -9.50 -5.83
C HIS A 54 2.62 -8.93 -7.25
N ASN A 55 1.76 -7.94 -7.45
CA ASN A 55 1.68 -7.21 -8.71
C ASN A 55 1.89 -5.70 -8.47
N PRO A 56 2.11 -4.89 -9.51
CA PRO A 56 2.34 -3.46 -9.35
C PRO A 56 1.21 -2.71 -8.64
N GLU A 57 -0.03 -3.14 -8.82
CA GLU A 57 -1.21 -2.55 -8.17
C GLU A 57 -1.20 -2.83 -6.67
N ASP A 58 -0.83 -4.06 -6.24
CA ASP A 58 -0.64 -4.40 -4.82
C ASP A 58 0.47 -3.54 -4.20
N LEU A 59 1.57 -3.33 -4.92
CA LEU A 59 2.70 -2.54 -4.42
C LEU A 59 2.34 -1.06 -4.25
N LEU A 60 1.62 -0.49 -5.20
CA LEU A 60 1.15 0.89 -5.10
C LEU A 60 0.20 1.05 -3.90
N LEU A 61 -0.76 0.13 -3.76
CA LEU A 61 -1.74 0.14 -2.69
C LEU A 61 -1.06 -0.03 -1.32
N SER A 62 -0.12 -0.96 -1.22
CA SER A 62 0.68 -1.20 -0.01
C SER A 62 1.51 0.02 0.37
N SER A 63 2.16 0.68 -0.59
CA SER A 63 2.96 1.87 -0.33
C SER A 63 2.12 3.02 0.21
N LEU A 64 0.92 3.23 -0.36
CA LEU A 64 -0.02 4.27 0.06
C LEU A 64 -0.55 4.03 1.48
N ALA A 65 -1.04 2.81 1.76
CA ALA A 65 -1.56 2.43 3.06
C ALA A 65 -0.47 2.51 4.15
N SER A 66 0.72 1.99 3.87
CA SER A 66 1.86 2.02 4.79
C SER A 66 2.31 3.47 5.10
N CYS A 67 2.40 4.32 4.08
CA CYS A 67 2.79 5.71 4.25
C CYS A 67 1.77 6.48 5.10
N HIS A 68 0.46 6.26 4.87
CA HIS A 68 -0.60 6.86 5.67
C HIS A 68 -0.54 6.41 7.13
N MET A 69 -0.41 5.09 7.38
CA MET A 69 -0.27 4.52 8.72
C MET A 69 0.90 5.15 9.48
N MET A 70 2.09 5.20 8.87
CA MET A 70 3.26 5.78 9.53
C MET A 70 3.07 7.26 9.87
N GLY A 71 2.48 8.05 8.96
CA GLY A 71 2.14 9.44 9.21
C GLY A 71 1.11 9.60 10.33
N TYR A 72 0.13 8.70 10.40
CA TYR A 72 -0.88 8.69 11.45
C TYR A 72 -0.28 8.36 12.82
N LEU A 73 0.54 7.31 12.91
CA LEU A 73 1.23 6.94 14.15
C LEU A 73 2.13 8.09 14.66
N TYR A 74 2.84 8.75 13.77
CA TYR A 74 3.61 9.94 14.10
C TYR A 74 2.74 11.07 14.69
N CYS A 75 1.57 11.34 14.10
CA CYS A 75 0.64 12.34 14.61
C CYS A 75 0.11 11.95 16.00
N CYS A 76 -0.25 10.69 16.20
CA CYS A 76 -0.73 10.18 17.49
C CYS A 76 0.33 10.30 18.60
N GLU A 77 1.58 9.97 18.31
CA GLU A 77 2.68 10.10 19.25
C GLU A 77 2.86 11.55 19.73
N ARG A 78 2.77 12.52 18.83
CA ARG A 78 2.87 13.94 19.17
C ARG A 78 1.74 14.47 20.05
N GLU A 79 0.56 13.85 19.96
CA GLU A 79 -0.62 14.19 20.77
C GLU A 79 -0.76 13.27 22.00
N ASN A 80 0.25 12.45 22.29
CA ASN A 80 0.27 11.48 23.38
C ASN A 80 -0.95 10.54 23.32
N ILE A 81 -1.32 10.10 22.11
CA ILE A 81 -2.32 9.05 21.89
C ILE A 81 -1.59 7.73 21.75
N GLU A 82 -1.85 6.80 22.67
CA GLU A 82 -1.33 5.45 22.60
C GLU A 82 -2.21 4.62 21.67
N VAL A 83 -1.63 4.25 20.52
CA VAL A 83 -2.25 3.34 19.56
C VAL A 83 -1.81 1.92 19.89
N ILE A 84 -2.78 1.06 20.21
CA ILE A 84 -2.54 -0.35 20.55
C ILE A 84 -2.47 -1.18 19.27
N LYS A 85 -3.35 -0.90 18.30
CA LYS A 85 -3.45 -1.64 17.05
C LYS A 85 -3.91 -0.75 15.91
N TYR A 86 -3.34 -0.98 14.74
CA TYR A 86 -3.79 -0.39 13.48
C TYR A 86 -3.95 -1.51 12.44
N GLU A 87 -5.08 -1.56 11.79
CA GLU A 87 -5.37 -2.46 10.65
C GLU A 87 -5.97 -1.65 9.53
N ASP A 88 -5.68 -2.05 8.29
CA ASP A 88 -6.27 -1.44 7.11
C ASP A 88 -6.57 -2.52 6.06
N HIS A 89 -7.69 -2.39 5.39
CA HIS A 89 -8.08 -3.21 4.24
C HIS A 89 -8.33 -2.29 3.04
N PRO A 90 -7.27 -1.73 2.45
CA PRO A 90 -7.38 -0.76 1.38
C PRO A 90 -7.91 -1.39 0.09
N ILE A 91 -8.64 -0.61 -0.70
CA ILE A 91 -9.24 -1.03 -1.97
C ILE A 91 -8.82 -0.04 -3.05
N ALA A 92 -8.30 -0.53 -4.18
CA ALA A 92 -8.01 0.26 -5.37
C ALA A 92 -8.97 -0.09 -6.51
N PHE A 93 -9.39 0.93 -7.26
CA PHE A 93 -10.23 0.80 -8.45
C PHE A 93 -9.41 1.13 -9.68
N LEU A 94 -9.23 0.14 -10.54
CA LEU A 94 -8.51 0.26 -11.81
C LEU A 94 -9.52 0.27 -12.96
N ASN A 95 -9.48 1.33 -13.77
CA ASN A 95 -10.21 1.40 -15.03
C ASN A 95 -9.27 1.04 -16.20
N VAL A 96 -9.72 0.11 -17.05
CA VAL A 96 -9.01 -0.31 -18.26
C VAL A 96 -9.85 0.02 -19.49
N ASN A 97 -9.27 0.73 -20.44
CA ASN A 97 -9.89 1.10 -21.71
C ASN A 97 -9.82 -0.04 -22.72
N ASN A 98 -10.63 0.04 -23.80
CA ASN A 98 -10.66 -0.97 -24.87
C ASN A 98 -9.32 -1.15 -25.59
N ASN A 99 -8.46 -0.14 -25.60
CA ASN A 99 -7.11 -0.19 -26.19
C ASN A 99 -6.06 -0.79 -25.24
N GLY A 100 -6.45 -1.25 -24.03
CA GLY A 100 -5.56 -1.80 -23.02
C GLY A 100 -4.84 -0.77 -22.13
N SER A 101 -5.01 0.52 -22.38
CA SER A 101 -4.56 1.55 -21.45
C SER A 101 -5.47 1.62 -20.22
N GLY A 102 -5.00 2.23 -19.14
CA GLY A 102 -5.83 2.38 -17.94
C GLY A 102 -5.11 3.12 -16.83
N ARG A 103 -5.82 3.33 -15.73
CA ARG A 103 -5.25 3.93 -14.52
C ARG A 103 -6.07 3.58 -13.29
N ILE A 104 -5.43 3.62 -12.14
CA ILE A 104 -6.15 3.66 -10.87
C ILE A 104 -6.90 5.00 -10.80
N THR A 105 -8.20 4.93 -10.56
CA THR A 105 -9.09 6.10 -10.51
C THR A 105 -9.42 6.53 -9.09
N LYS A 106 -9.39 5.57 -8.16
CA LYS A 106 -9.75 5.78 -6.75
C LYS A 106 -9.07 4.74 -5.87
N VAL A 107 -8.72 5.15 -4.66
CA VAL A 107 -8.35 4.26 -3.55
C VAL A 107 -9.19 4.61 -2.33
N ILE A 108 -9.65 3.59 -1.62
CA ILE A 108 -10.30 3.72 -0.31
C ILE A 108 -9.38 3.06 0.72
N LEU A 109 -8.90 3.82 1.69
CA LEU A 109 -8.26 3.32 2.90
C LEU A 109 -9.33 3.12 3.98
N ASN A 110 -9.29 1.97 4.66
CA ASN A 110 -10.27 1.58 5.68
C ASN A 110 -9.58 1.35 7.03
N PRO A 111 -8.90 2.35 7.60
CA PRO A 111 -8.16 2.18 8.83
C PRO A 111 -9.08 1.91 10.02
N LYS A 112 -8.74 0.86 10.78
CA LYS A 112 -9.33 0.49 12.06
C LYS A 112 -8.27 0.63 13.14
N VAL A 113 -8.48 1.53 14.06
CA VAL A 113 -7.50 1.88 15.08
C VAL A 113 -8.03 1.62 16.45
N LEU A 114 -7.28 0.86 17.25
CA LEU A 114 -7.55 0.65 18.67
C LEU A 114 -6.62 1.54 19.50
N ILE A 115 -7.19 2.36 20.35
CA ILE A 115 -6.47 3.26 21.28
C ILE A 115 -6.78 2.93 22.74
N SER A 116 -5.90 3.32 23.65
CA SER A 116 -6.07 3.07 25.08
C SER A 116 -7.02 4.06 25.80
N ASP A 117 -7.10 5.32 25.33
CA ASP A 117 -7.80 6.41 26.01
C ASP A 117 -9.05 6.86 25.23
N SER A 118 -10.23 6.58 25.81
CA SER A 118 -11.52 6.93 25.22
C SER A 118 -11.72 8.44 25.05
N SER A 119 -11.15 9.26 25.95
CA SER A 119 -11.26 10.70 25.87
C SER A 119 -10.63 11.32 24.62
N LYS A 120 -9.72 10.58 23.98
CA LYS A 120 -8.98 10.99 22.79
C LYS A 120 -9.57 10.46 21.46
N SER A 121 -10.70 9.76 21.49
CA SER A 121 -11.28 9.12 20.29
C SER A 121 -11.59 10.11 19.16
N VAL A 122 -12.10 11.29 19.48
CA VAL A 122 -12.40 12.33 18.50
C VAL A 122 -11.11 12.85 17.86
N LEU A 123 -10.13 13.20 18.69
CA LEU A 123 -8.83 13.68 18.22
C LEU A 123 -8.12 12.61 17.36
N ALA A 124 -8.13 11.35 17.81
CA ALA A 124 -7.54 10.23 17.08
C ALA A 124 -8.14 10.12 15.66
N LYS A 125 -9.45 10.32 15.50
CA LYS A 125 -10.10 10.34 14.20
C LYS A 125 -9.68 11.54 13.34
N GLU A 126 -9.58 12.72 13.93
CA GLU A 126 -9.19 13.96 13.23
C GLU A 126 -7.75 13.93 12.73
N LEU A 127 -6.84 13.25 13.45
CA LEU A 127 -5.43 13.13 13.08
C LEU A 127 -5.20 12.40 11.74
N HIS A 128 -6.15 11.61 11.25
CA HIS A 128 -6.07 11.03 9.90
C HIS A 128 -6.04 12.10 8.80
N LYS A 129 -6.67 13.25 9.02
CA LYS A 129 -6.59 14.38 8.09
C LYS A 129 -5.15 14.91 8.02
N LYS A 130 -4.51 15.07 9.18
CA LYS A 130 -3.10 15.50 9.24
C LYS A 130 -2.16 14.46 8.64
N ALA A 131 -2.39 13.19 8.92
CA ALA A 131 -1.64 12.08 8.32
C ALA A 131 -1.71 12.09 6.79
N LYS A 132 -2.90 12.38 6.22
CA LYS A 132 -3.07 12.51 4.77
C LYS A 132 -2.19 13.63 4.20
N GLU A 133 -2.13 14.79 4.86
CA GLU A 133 -1.28 15.91 4.44
C GLU A 133 0.22 15.56 4.45
N LEU A 134 0.64 14.73 5.40
CA LEU A 134 2.03 14.30 5.58
C LEU A 134 2.42 13.10 4.71
N CYS A 135 1.47 12.43 4.08
CA CYS A 135 1.70 11.22 3.30
C CYS A 135 2.35 11.55 1.95
N PHE A 136 3.65 11.32 1.81
CA PHE A 136 4.41 11.58 0.58
C PHE A 136 3.84 10.83 -0.62
N ILE A 137 3.43 9.57 -0.41
CA ILE A 137 2.86 8.75 -1.49
C ILE A 137 1.51 9.32 -1.93
N ALA A 138 0.62 9.70 -1.00
CA ALA A 138 -0.66 10.32 -1.34
C ALA A 138 -0.48 11.63 -2.12
N ASN A 139 0.51 12.46 -1.71
CA ASN A 139 0.83 13.71 -2.37
C ASN A 139 1.44 13.52 -3.78
N SER A 140 1.90 12.31 -4.10
CA SER A 140 2.45 11.93 -5.41
C SER A 140 1.41 11.27 -6.33
N CYS A 141 0.19 11.00 -5.84
CA CYS A 141 -0.89 10.39 -6.59
C CYS A 141 -1.83 11.45 -7.18
N ASN A 142 -2.38 11.16 -8.38
CA ASN A 142 -3.34 12.04 -9.06
C ASN A 142 -4.76 11.47 -9.12
N PHE A 143 -5.05 10.45 -8.32
CA PHE A 143 -6.37 9.84 -8.18
C PHE A 143 -6.98 10.18 -6.80
N GLU A 144 -8.29 9.98 -6.69
CA GLU A 144 -9.02 10.19 -5.44
C GLU A 144 -8.60 9.19 -4.36
N ILE A 145 -8.34 9.69 -3.13
CA ILE A 145 -8.04 8.86 -1.96
C ILE A 145 -9.04 9.20 -0.86
N GLU A 146 -9.94 8.26 -0.58
CA GLU A 146 -10.90 8.31 0.51
C GLU A 146 -10.38 7.58 1.75
N HIS A 147 -10.86 7.98 2.92
CA HIS A 147 -10.55 7.36 4.21
C HIS A 147 -11.85 7.04 4.95
N GLN A 148 -12.11 5.76 5.20
CA GLN A 148 -13.23 5.27 6.00
C GLN A 148 -12.69 4.84 7.37
N ILE A 149 -12.67 5.76 8.33
CA ILE A 149 -11.95 5.63 9.58
C ILE A 149 -12.87 5.10 10.68
N GLU A 150 -12.43 4.04 11.36
CA GLU A 150 -13.05 3.52 12.58
C GLU A 150 -12.05 3.59 13.74
N ILE A 151 -12.46 4.20 14.86
CA ILE A 151 -11.68 4.24 16.10
C ILE A 151 -12.38 3.37 17.15
N PHE A 152 -11.63 2.46 17.74
CA PHE A 152 -12.03 1.60 18.84
C PHE A 152 -11.23 1.98 20.09
N VAL A 153 -11.80 1.72 21.25
CA VAL A 153 -11.15 1.96 22.53
C VAL A 153 -11.02 0.63 23.24
N GLU A 154 -9.87 0.40 23.88
CA GLU A 154 -9.67 -0.79 24.70
C GLU A 154 -10.60 -0.72 25.93
N GLU A 155 -11.43 -1.74 26.11
CA GLU A 155 -12.22 -1.86 27.34
C GLU A 155 -11.26 -2.27 28.47
N LEU A 156 -11.09 -1.38 29.45
CA LEU A 156 -10.40 -1.71 30.70
C LEU A 156 -11.18 -2.85 31.38
N LYS A 157 -10.57 -4.01 31.49
CA LYS A 157 -11.08 -5.15 32.28
C LYS A 157 -10.88 -4.90 33.76
#